data_5e7c24067310f0cc94e07e19dac591cb
#
_entry.id   5e7c24067310f0cc94e07e19dac591cb
#
_cell.length_a   1.000
_cell.length_b   1.000
_cell.length_c   1.000
_cell.angle_alpha   90.00
_cell.angle_beta   90.00
_cell.angle_gamma   90.00
#
_symmetry.space_group_name_H-M   'P 1'
#
loop_
_entity.id
_entity.type
_entity.pdbx_description
1 polymer ?
#
loop_
_entity_poly.entity_id
_entity_poly.type
_entity_poly.pdbx_seq_one_letter_code
_entity_poly.pdbx_strand_id
1 'polypeptide(L)'
;MNSCQDSHWKRPLVLPPKFQIFVSMFDLKNFRLATAQSTYRDFPDLYTGTTIASTAKISNANPQDAQYPRGTVELVSWLNGDGIPLRGLLHKPENFDPSKQYPMVVYFYEKLTDGLHNYVAPSGRNTVNPLVYNSLGYIVFQPDIIYTDGQPGPSAAKSIIPGVQALIAKGFVDSKRVGITGQSWGGYQSSYIITVTNMFAA
;
A
#
# COMPACT_ATOMS: atom_id res chain seq x y z
N MET A 1 19.14 43.15 -11.04
CA MET A 1 18.87 42.03 -10.15
C MET A 1 17.41 41.61 -10.38
N ASN A 2 17.18 40.72 -11.33
CA ASN A 2 15.85 40.25 -11.68
C ASN A 2 15.68 38.84 -11.14
N SER A 3 14.76 38.72 -10.21
CA SER A 3 14.34 37.42 -9.62
C SER A 3 13.55 36.64 -10.66
N CYS A 4 14.15 35.55 -11.14
CA CYS A 4 13.41 34.49 -11.86
C CYS A 4 12.50 33.77 -10.85
N GLN A 5 11.24 34.14 -10.85
CA GLN A 5 10.18 33.35 -10.21
C GLN A 5 9.43 32.60 -11.30
N ASP A 6 9.98 31.47 -11.74
CA ASP A 6 9.25 30.54 -12.60
C ASP A 6 8.31 29.65 -11.77
N SER A 7 7.08 30.10 -11.68
CA SER A 7 5.98 29.47 -10.94
C SER A 7 5.20 28.43 -11.78
N HIS A 8 5.80 27.80 -12.79
CA HIS A 8 5.05 26.95 -13.74
C HIS A 8 4.99 25.44 -13.40
N TRP A 9 5.55 25.00 -12.27
CA TRP A 9 5.59 23.58 -11.91
C TRP A 9 4.56 23.12 -10.87
N LYS A 10 3.53 23.92 -10.60
CA LYS A 10 2.55 23.66 -9.53
C LYS A 10 1.14 23.27 -10.00
N ARG A 11 1.00 22.58 -11.12
CA ARG A 11 -0.26 21.85 -11.35
C ARG A 11 -0.01 20.38 -10.99
N PRO A 12 -0.64 19.85 -9.93
CA PRO A 12 -0.60 18.41 -9.70
C PRO A 12 -1.18 17.75 -10.95
N LEU A 13 -0.41 16.85 -11.57
CA LEU A 13 -0.93 15.94 -12.57
C LEU A 13 -2.08 15.16 -11.90
N VAL A 14 -3.32 15.46 -12.28
CA VAL A 14 -4.47 14.67 -11.88
C VAL A 14 -4.38 13.37 -12.68
N LEU A 15 -3.68 12.39 -12.11
CA LEU A 15 -3.58 11.06 -12.70
C LEU A 15 -4.92 10.35 -12.53
N PRO A 16 -5.36 9.54 -13.52
CA PRO A 16 -6.53 8.72 -13.34
C PRO A 16 -6.34 7.79 -12.13
N PRO A 17 -7.36 7.56 -11.30
CA PRO A 17 -7.25 7.02 -9.94
C PRO A 17 -6.86 5.53 -9.85
N LYS A 18 -6.33 4.92 -10.91
CA LYS A 18 -6.06 3.48 -10.97
C LYS A 18 -4.64 3.10 -11.40
N PHE A 19 -3.76 4.05 -11.72
CA PHE A 19 -2.45 3.76 -12.27
C PHE A 19 -1.33 4.44 -11.48
N GLN A 20 -0.21 3.73 -11.34
CA GLN A 20 1.05 4.34 -11.00
C GLN A 20 1.78 4.67 -12.31
N ILE A 21 2.19 5.94 -12.48
CA ILE A 21 2.86 6.42 -13.67
C ILE A 21 4.19 7.01 -13.30
N PHE A 22 5.28 6.48 -13.89
CA PHE A 22 6.59 7.10 -13.85
C PHE A 22 6.86 7.74 -15.21
N VAL A 23 6.98 9.07 -15.24
CA VAL A 23 7.39 9.79 -16.46
C VAL A 23 8.90 9.65 -16.57
N SER A 24 9.37 8.94 -17.58
CA SER A 24 10.81 8.68 -17.78
C SER A 24 11.47 9.57 -18.82
N MET A 25 10.74 10.05 -19.83
CA MET A 25 11.29 10.94 -20.85
C MET A 25 10.20 11.79 -21.51
N PHE A 26 10.57 13.04 -21.84
CA PHE A 26 9.75 13.93 -22.64
C PHE A 26 10.59 14.44 -23.83
N ASP A 27 10.19 14.07 -25.06
CA ASP A 27 10.81 14.59 -26.27
C ASP A 27 10.16 15.93 -26.65
N LEU A 28 10.88 17.02 -26.38
CA LEU A 28 10.41 18.37 -26.68
C LEU A 28 10.27 18.67 -28.17
N LYS A 29 10.99 17.94 -29.05
CA LYS A 29 10.91 18.18 -30.51
C LYS A 29 9.65 17.61 -31.12
N ASN A 30 9.21 16.46 -30.63
CA ASN A 30 8.07 15.73 -31.21
C ASN A 30 6.85 15.73 -30.29
N PHE A 31 6.91 16.43 -29.16
CA PHE A 31 5.86 16.44 -28.13
C PHE A 31 5.39 15.04 -27.72
N ARG A 32 6.34 14.11 -27.60
CA ARG A 32 6.08 12.74 -27.17
C ARG A 32 6.54 12.49 -25.76
N LEU A 33 5.73 11.75 -25.08
CA LEU A 33 5.91 11.33 -23.69
C LEU A 33 6.13 9.82 -23.69
N ALA A 34 7.13 9.33 -22.96
CA ALA A 34 7.32 7.93 -22.63
C ALA A 34 7.16 7.75 -21.13
N THR A 35 6.34 6.80 -20.74
CA THR A 35 6.01 6.51 -19.33
C THR A 35 6.10 5.02 -19.05
N ALA A 36 6.47 4.66 -17.84
CA ALA A 36 6.18 3.33 -17.29
C ALA A 36 4.85 3.42 -16.52
N GLN A 37 3.90 2.57 -16.85
CA GLN A 37 2.62 2.52 -16.17
C GLN A 37 2.38 1.12 -15.61
N SER A 38 1.84 1.06 -14.40
CA SER A 38 1.47 -0.18 -13.73
C SER A 38 0.20 0.01 -12.92
N THR A 39 -0.44 -1.10 -12.56
CA THR A 39 -1.47 -1.16 -11.54
C THR A 39 -1.03 -2.14 -10.45
N TYR A 40 -1.81 -2.30 -9.41
CA TYR A 40 -1.56 -3.36 -8.42
C TYR A 40 -1.48 -4.76 -9.07
N ARG A 41 -2.24 -4.99 -10.17
CA ARG A 41 -2.33 -6.28 -10.87
C ARG A 41 -1.47 -6.36 -12.14
N ASP A 42 -1.13 -5.24 -12.73
CA ASP A 42 -0.44 -5.21 -14.02
C ASP A 42 1.03 -4.82 -13.84
N PHE A 43 1.91 -5.66 -14.38
CA PHE A 43 3.35 -5.39 -14.40
C PHE A 43 3.64 -4.05 -15.09
N PRO A 44 4.66 -3.29 -14.63
CA PRO A 44 5.07 -2.06 -15.29
C PRO A 44 5.46 -2.28 -16.75
N ASP A 45 4.72 -1.63 -17.65
CA ASP A 45 4.99 -1.62 -19.09
C ASP A 45 5.25 -0.21 -19.59
N LEU A 46 5.90 -0.12 -20.75
CA LEU A 46 6.18 1.14 -21.41
C LEU A 46 4.98 1.59 -22.26
N TYR A 47 4.71 2.87 -22.18
CA TYR A 47 3.65 3.54 -22.93
C TYR A 47 4.20 4.79 -23.58
N THR A 48 3.70 5.16 -24.76
CA THR A 48 4.06 6.40 -25.45
C THR A 48 2.82 7.10 -26.00
N GLY A 49 2.86 8.42 -26.04
CA GLY A 49 1.75 9.24 -26.55
C GLY A 49 2.11 10.72 -26.50
N THR A 50 1.12 11.56 -26.81
CA THR A 50 1.26 13.03 -26.72
C THR A 50 0.76 13.58 -25.39
N THR A 51 -0.11 12.87 -24.70
CA THR A 51 -0.60 13.16 -23.36
C THR A 51 -0.70 11.84 -22.56
N ILE A 52 -0.76 11.90 -21.24
CA ILE A 52 -0.95 10.70 -20.41
C ILE A 52 -2.21 9.94 -20.79
N ALA A 53 -3.30 10.64 -21.07
CA ALA A 53 -4.58 10.04 -21.44
C ALA A 53 -4.57 9.37 -22.83
N SER A 54 -3.65 9.76 -23.72
CA SER A 54 -3.52 9.25 -25.08
C SER A 54 -2.35 8.26 -25.26
N THR A 55 -1.74 7.81 -24.17
CA THR A 55 -0.64 6.85 -24.27
C THR A 55 -1.13 5.48 -24.72
N ALA A 56 -0.35 4.85 -25.60
CA ALA A 56 -0.53 3.47 -26.01
C ALA A 56 0.61 2.61 -25.46
N LYS A 57 0.29 1.39 -25.03
CA LYS A 57 1.24 0.39 -24.57
C LYS A 57 2.14 -0.04 -25.74
N ILE A 58 3.46 -0.02 -25.51
CA ILE A 58 4.48 -0.38 -26.51
C ILE A 58 5.42 -1.51 -26.04
N SER A 59 5.23 -2.04 -24.85
CA SER A 59 5.97 -3.21 -24.36
C SER A 59 5.03 -4.26 -23.77
N ASN A 60 5.55 -5.47 -23.61
CA ASN A 60 4.94 -6.57 -22.87
C ASN A 60 6.06 -7.25 -22.08
N ALA A 61 6.50 -6.60 -20.99
CA ALA A 61 7.78 -6.91 -20.37
C ALA A 61 7.76 -8.20 -19.54
N ASN A 62 6.61 -8.56 -18.96
CA ASN A 62 6.47 -9.75 -18.09
C ASN A 62 5.13 -10.47 -18.33
N PRO A 63 4.88 -11.04 -19.51
CA PRO A 63 3.58 -11.62 -19.85
C PRO A 63 3.20 -12.82 -18.96
N GLN A 64 4.18 -13.54 -18.40
CA GLN A 64 3.95 -14.65 -17.50
C GLN A 64 3.37 -14.23 -16.14
N ASP A 65 3.47 -12.96 -15.76
CA ASP A 65 2.95 -12.45 -14.49
C ASP A 65 1.43 -12.65 -14.37
N ALA A 66 0.71 -12.58 -15.48
CA ALA A 66 -0.73 -12.80 -15.54
C ALA A 66 -1.18 -14.23 -15.13
N GLN A 67 -0.24 -15.18 -15.05
CA GLN A 67 -0.52 -16.56 -14.63
C GLN A 67 -0.55 -16.71 -13.10
N TYR A 68 -0.08 -15.72 -12.36
CA TYR A 68 -0.01 -15.77 -10.90
C TYR A 68 -1.15 -15.00 -10.25
N PRO A 69 -1.83 -15.60 -9.26
CA PRO A 69 -2.88 -14.90 -8.52
C PRO A 69 -2.26 -13.77 -7.68
N ARG A 70 -2.84 -12.58 -7.76
CA ARG A 70 -2.33 -11.39 -7.07
C ARG A 70 -3.20 -10.93 -5.91
N GLY A 71 -4.42 -11.44 -5.82
CA GLY A 71 -5.38 -10.96 -4.85
C GLY A 71 -5.88 -9.55 -5.18
N THR A 72 -6.42 -8.89 -4.20
CA THR A 72 -6.94 -7.52 -4.31
C THR A 72 -6.36 -6.63 -3.22
N VAL A 73 -6.36 -5.34 -3.45
CA VAL A 73 -6.03 -4.32 -2.45
C VAL A 73 -7.13 -3.27 -2.41
N GLU A 74 -7.50 -2.84 -1.22
CA GLU A 74 -8.48 -1.77 -1.00
C GLU A 74 -8.06 -0.86 0.14
N LEU A 75 -8.54 0.38 0.11
CA LEU A 75 -8.45 1.30 1.24
C LEU A 75 -9.53 0.98 2.26
N VAL A 76 -9.12 0.83 3.51
CA VAL A 76 -10.02 0.75 4.66
C VAL A 76 -9.80 1.94 5.57
N SER A 77 -10.84 2.33 6.32
CA SER A 77 -10.80 3.49 7.20
C SER A 77 -11.33 3.15 8.58
N TRP A 78 -10.77 3.80 9.59
CA TRP A 78 -11.22 3.71 10.99
C TRP A 78 -10.92 5.01 11.73
N LEU A 79 -11.38 5.14 12.95
CA LEU A 79 -10.96 6.19 13.87
C LEU A 79 -9.86 5.65 14.79
N ASN A 80 -8.76 6.39 14.95
CA ASN A 80 -7.72 6.03 15.90
C ASN A 80 -8.17 6.24 17.36
N GLY A 81 -7.29 5.95 18.33
CA GLY A 81 -7.60 6.11 19.75
C GLY A 81 -7.89 7.56 20.20
N ASP A 82 -7.56 8.54 19.38
CA ASP A 82 -7.85 9.96 19.62
C ASP A 82 -9.04 10.47 18.79
N GLY A 83 -9.78 9.58 18.11
CA GLY A 83 -10.91 9.92 17.25
C GLY A 83 -10.53 10.52 15.88
N ILE A 84 -9.26 10.43 15.48
CA ILE A 84 -8.77 10.96 14.20
C ILE A 84 -8.98 9.91 13.10
N PRO A 85 -9.56 10.28 11.94
CA PRO A 85 -9.71 9.36 10.83
C PRO A 85 -8.36 8.90 10.26
N LEU A 86 -8.17 7.59 10.15
CA LEU A 86 -7.02 6.94 9.55
C LEU A 86 -7.43 6.04 8.40
N ARG A 87 -6.45 5.71 7.56
CA ARG A 87 -6.60 4.78 6.44
C ARG A 87 -5.48 3.74 6.45
N GLY A 88 -5.74 2.63 5.79
CA GLY A 88 -4.76 1.59 5.57
C GLY A 88 -5.07 0.80 4.30
N LEU A 89 -4.11 0.02 3.83
CA LEU A 89 -4.28 -0.92 2.74
C LEU A 89 -4.67 -2.28 3.31
N LEU A 90 -5.72 -2.87 2.75
CA LEU A 90 -6.12 -4.23 3.05
C LEU A 90 -5.92 -5.10 1.80
N HIS A 91 -4.93 -5.98 1.87
CA HIS A 91 -4.65 -6.94 0.83
C HIS A 91 -5.36 -8.26 1.16
N LYS A 92 -6.12 -8.77 0.19
CA LYS A 92 -6.92 -9.99 0.34
C LYS A 92 -6.51 -11.03 -0.70
N PRO A 93 -6.59 -12.34 -0.37
CA PRO A 93 -6.37 -13.43 -1.33
C PRO A 93 -7.24 -13.29 -2.59
N GLU A 94 -6.82 -13.90 -3.71
CA GLU A 94 -7.57 -13.87 -4.99
C GLU A 94 -9.01 -14.39 -4.84
N ASN A 95 -9.19 -15.47 -4.08
CA ASN A 95 -10.50 -16.09 -3.85
C ASN A 95 -11.04 -15.73 -2.47
N PHE A 96 -10.95 -14.45 -2.08
CA PHE A 96 -11.45 -13.98 -0.81
C PHE A 96 -12.97 -14.18 -0.70
N ASP A 97 -13.38 -14.86 0.38
CA ASP A 97 -14.77 -15.13 0.73
C ASP A 97 -15.09 -14.46 2.08
N PRO A 98 -15.92 -13.42 2.12
CA PRO A 98 -16.21 -12.69 3.36
C PRO A 98 -16.92 -13.50 4.43
N SER A 99 -17.44 -14.70 4.09
CA SER A 99 -18.06 -15.64 5.04
C SER A 99 -17.05 -16.50 5.80
N LYS A 100 -15.77 -16.50 5.37
CA LYS A 100 -14.68 -17.25 5.99
C LYS A 100 -13.84 -16.37 6.89
N GLN A 101 -13.12 -17.00 7.81
CA GLN A 101 -12.16 -16.33 8.67
C GLN A 101 -10.73 -16.61 8.19
N TYR A 102 -9.94 -15.55 8.09
CA TYR A 102 -8.56 -15.57 7.61
C TYR A 102 -7.59 -15.15 8.70
N PRO A 103 -6.39 -15.76 8.77
CA PRO A 103 -5.30 -15.21 9.54
C PRO A 103 -4.89 -13.86 8.93
N MET A 104 -4.44 -12.94 9.76
CA MET A 104 -4.01 -11.61 9.32
C MET A 104 -2.59 -11.29 9.78
N VAL A 105 -1.79 -10.71 8.91
CA VAL A 105 -0.50 -10.10 9.24
C VAL A 105 -0.64 -8.59 9.14
N VAL A 106 -0.32 -7.89 10.21
CA VAL A 106 -0.28 -6.43 10.27
C VAL A 106 1.17 -5.98 10.08
N TYR A 107 1.43 -5.29 8.98
CA TYR A 107 2.74 -4.74 8.64
C TYR A 107 2.67 -3.22 8.51
N PHE A 108 3.54 -2.52 9.16
CA PHE A 108 3.53 -1.06 9.15
C PHE A 108 4.94 -0.48 9.24
N TYR A 109 5.03 0.77 8.85
CA TYR A 109 6.24 1.59 8.99
C TYR A 109 5.86 3.01 9.40
N GLU A 110 5.21 3.74 8.50
CA GLU A 110 4.75 5.11 8.72
C GLU A 110 3.46 5.35 7.92
N LYS A 111 3.58 5.70 6.64
CA LYS A 111 2.48 5.91 5.71
C LYS A 111 2.66 5.00 4.50
N LEU A 112 1.74 4.07 4.30
CA LEU A 112 1.82 3.05 3.25
C LEU A 112 0.67 3.16 2.22
N THR A 113 -0.38 3.94 2.53
CA THR A 113 -1.57 4.05 1.66
C THR A 113 -1.30 4.69 0.30
N ASP A 114 -0.22 5.45 0.14
CA ASP A 114 0.22 5.97 -1.16
C ASP A 114 0.59 4.83 -2.14
N GLY A 115 0.82 3.63 -1.63
CA GLY A 115 1.10 2.43 -2.41
C GLY A 115 -0.11 1.69 -2.96
N LEU A 116 -1.35 2.19 -2.84
CA LEU A 116 -2.59 1.51 -3.23
C LEU A 116 -2.56 0.93 -4.66
N HIS A 117 -1.93 1.64 -5.58
CA HIS A 117 -1.88 1.24 -6.99
C HIS A 117 -0.52 0.69 -7.42
N ASN A 118 0.42 0.54 -6.46
CA ASN A 118 1.76 0.08 -6.78
C ASN A 118 1.74 -1.40 -7.17
N TYR A 119 2.43 -1.72 -8.26
CA TYR A 119 2.79 -3.09 -8.54
C TYR A 119 3.80 -3.58 -7.51
N VAL A 120 3.47 -4.69 -6.86
CA VAL A 120 4.36 -5.34 -5.90
C VAL A 120 4.91 -6.62 -6.52
N ALA A 121 6.21 -6.67 -6.76
CA ALA A 121 6.86 -7.90 -7.24
C ALA A 121 6.90 -8.95 -6.12
N PRO A 122 6.66 -10.25 -6.42
CA PRO A 122 6.90 -11.31 -5.46
C PRO A 122 8.36 -11.26 -4.96
N SER A 123 8.55 -11.29 -3.65
CA SER A 123 9.88 -11.22 -3.05
C SER A 123 9.91 -11.96 -1.72
N GLY A 124 10.93 -12.76 -1.50
CA GLY A 124 11.22 -13.39 -0.21
C GLY A 124 12.14 -12.58 0.70
N ARG A 125 12.35 -11.30 0.43
CA ARG A 125 13.18 -10.41 1.25
C ARG A 125 12.48 -10.01 2.56
N ASN A 126 13.24 -9.40 3.47
CA ASN A 126 12.98 -9.15 4.89
C ASN A 126 11.72 -8.34 5.26
N THR A 127 10.86 -7.99 4.32
CA THR A 127 9.60 -7.29 4.57
C THR A 127 8.42 -8.19 4.23
N VAL A 128 7.26 -7.94 4.84
CA VAL A 128 6.02 -8.62 4.46
C VAL A 128 5.68 -8.28 3.02
N ASN A 129 5.74 -9.27 2.15
CA ASN A 129 5.26 -9.14 0.78
C ASN A 129 3.79 -9.57 0.71
N PRO A 130 2.84 -8.68 0.44
CA PRO A 130 1.42 -9.01 0.45
C PRO A 130 1.06 -10.17 -0.48
N LEU A 131 1.71 -10.28 -1.65
CA LEU A 131 1.42 -11.34 -2.61
C LEU A 131 1.79 -12.72 -2.06
N VAL A 132 2.93 -12.82 -1.38
CA VAL A 132 3.40 -14.08 -0.77
C VAL A 132 2.42 -14.51 0.32
N TYR A 133 2.06 -13.60 1.22
CA TYR A 133 1.12 -13.92 2.30
C TYR A 133 -0.30 -14.21 1.79
N ASN A 134 -0.77 -13.45 0.79
CA ASN A 134 -2.08 -13.71 0.17
C ASN A 134 -2.12 -15.08 -0.52
N SER A 135 -1.03 -15.52 -1.17
CA SER A 135 -0.95 -16.85 -1.79
C SER A 135 -1.01 -17.99 -0.76
N LEU A 136 -0.61 -17.70 0.47
CA LEU A 136 -0.71 -18.62 1.62
C LEU A 136 -2.06 -18.52 2.35
N GLY A 137 -3.00 -17.72 1.85
CA GLY A 137 -4.33 -17.56 2.43
C GLY A 137 -4.41 -16.57 3.59
N TYR A 138 -3.40 -15.70 3.77
CA TYR A 138 -3.43 -14.63 4.77
C TYR A 138 -4.02 -13.35 4.18
N ILE A 139 -4.63 -12.55 5.03
CA ILE A 139 -4.87 -11.13 4.79
C ILE A 139 -3.63 -10.35 5.25
N VAL A 140 -3.24 -9.32 4.51
CA VAL A 140 -2.21 -8.38 4.96
C VAL A 140 -2.84 -7.01 5.14
N PHE A 141 -2.67 -6.44 6.34
CA PHE A 141 -3.15 -5.11 6.68
C PHE A 141 -1.96 -4.16 6.86
N GLN A 142 -1.98 -3.04 6.15
CA GLN A 142 -0.94 -2.01 6.20
C GLN A 142 -1.56 -0.68 6.64
N PRO A 143 -1.69 -0.43 7.94
CA PRO A 143 -2.24 0.81 8.48
C PRO A 143 -1.28 1.98 8.34
N ASP A 144 -1.79 3.18 8.06
CA ASP A 144 -1.06 4.43 8.28
C ASP A 144 -1.02 4.77 9.76
N ILE A 145 0.02 5.49 10.16
CA ILE A 145 0.24 5.93 11.54
C ILE A 145 0.30 7.46 11.57
N ILE A 146 -0.40 8.07 12.52
CA ILE A 146 -0.21 9.48 12.87
C ILE A 146 0.64 9.56 14.12
N TYR A 147 1.71 10.35 14.05
CA TYR A 147 2.67 10.50 15.14
C TYR A 147 2.42 11.77 15.97
N THR A 148 2.66 11.60 17.26
CA THR A 148 2.94 12.70 18.18
C THR A 148 4.45 12.73 18.42
N ASP A 149 5.05 13.90 18.32
CA ASP A 149 6.50 14.08 18.49
C ASP A 149 6.97 13.51 19.83
N GLY A 150 8.06 12.75 19.79
CA GLY A 150 8.63 12.08 20.96
C GLY A 150 7.85 10.86 21.46
N GLN A 151 6.72 10.48 20.85
CA GLN A 151 5.87 9.38 21.30
C GLN A 151 5.59 8.34 20.18
N PRO A 152 6.61 7.76 19.56
CA PRO A 152 6.39 6.86 18.41
C PRO A 152 5.66 5.56 18.77
N GLY A 153 5.97 4.96 19.89
CA GLY A 153 5.31 3.73 20.36
C GLY A 153 3.83 3.94 20.70
N PRO A 154 3.48 4.91 21.57
CA PRO A 154 2.09 5.25 21.86
C PRO A 154 1.31 5.65 20.61
N SER A 155 1.89 6.41 19.69
CA SER A 155 1.28 6.82 18.43
C SER A 155 0.93 5.63 17.56
N ALA A 156 1.85 4.67 17.43
CA ALA A 156 1.62 3.43 16.68
C ALA A 156 0.50 2.61 17.33
N ALA A 157 0.51 2.41 18.65
CA ALA A 157 -0.54 1.65 19.35
C ALA A 157 -1.93 2.29 19.15
N LYS A 158 -2.05 3.61 19.33
CA LYS A 158 -3.30 4.36 19.11
C LYS A 158 -3.80 4.30 17.67
N SER A 159 -2.91 4.18 16.69
CA SER A 159 -3.26 4.13 15.29
C SER A 159 -3.67 2.71 14.86
N ILE A 160 -2.87 1.70 15.24
CA ILE A 160 -2.95 0.34 14.70
C ILE A 160 -4.02 -0.50 15.41
N ILE A 161 -4.05 -0.48 16.75
CA ILE A 161 -4.96 -1.33 17.54
C ILE A 161 -6.43 -1.12 17.13
N PRO A 162 -6.96 0.12 17.05
CA PRO A 162 -8.34 0.34 16.61
C PRO A 162 -8.60 -0.11 15.17
N GLY A 163 -7.63 0.02 14.27
CA GLY A 163 -7.73 -0.46 12.89
C GLY A 163 -7.86 -1.98 12.82
N VAL A 164 -7.07 -2.71 13.58
CA VAL A 164 -7.16 -4.17 13.71
C VAL A 164 -8.52 -4.58 14.28
N GLN A 165 -8.99 -3.91 15.35
CA GLN A 165 -10.30 -4.17 15.95
C GLN A 165 -11.45 -3.94 14.94
N ALA A 166 -11.37 -2.86 14.16
CA ALA A 166 -12.35 -2.57 13.13
C ALA A 166 -12.41 -3.66 12.04
N LEU A 167 -11.26 -4.26 11.68
CA LEU A 167 -11.24 -5.37 10.71
C LEU A 167 -11.76 -6.68 11.31
N ILE A 168 -11.42 -6.99 12.57
CA ILE A 168 -11.97 -8.16 13.29
C ILE A 168 -13.49 -8.05 13.37
N ALA A 169 -14.02 -6.85 13.67
CA ALA A 169 -15.46 -6.61 13.76
C ALA A 169 -16.22 -6.86 12.44
N LYS A 170 -15.53 -6.85 11.28
CA LYS A 170 -16.12 -7.22 9.98
C LYS A 170 -16.37 -8.72 9.82
N GLY A 171 -15.86 -9.57 10.72
CA GLY A 171 -16.15 -11.00 10.80
C GLY A 171 -15.24 -11.91 9.98
N PHE A 172 -14.50 -11.42 9.02
CA PHE A 172 -13.63 -12.23 8.17
C PHE A 172 -12.17 -12.37 8.68
N VAL A 173 -11.81 -11.71 9.79
CA VAL A 173 -10.50 -11.88 10.43
C VAL A 173 -10.63 -12.81 11.62
N ASP A 174 -9.80 -13.86 11.67
CA ASP A 174 -9.68 -14.70 12.86
C ASP A 174 -8.89 -13.96 13.94
N SER A 175 -9.57 -13.51 14.96
CA SER A 175 -8.99 -12.73 16.06
C SER A 175 -7.90 -13.47 16.86
N LYS A 176 -7.85 -14.80 16.75
CA LYS A 176 -6.81 -15.63 17.41
C LYS A 176 -5.57 -15.82 16.54
N ARG A 177 -5.60 -15.38 15.28
CA ARG A 177 -4.52 -15.56 14.32
C ARG A 177 -4.14 -14.23 13.67
N VAL A 178 -3.93 -13.20 14.49
CA VAL A 178 -3.43 -11.89 14.05
C VAL A 178 -1.98 -11.76 14.48
N GLY A 179 -1.06 -11.69 13.53
CA GLY A 179 0.36 -11.41 13.76
C GLY A 179 0.69 -9.94 13.51
N ILE A 180 1.70 -9.43 14.21
CA ILE A 180 2.21 -8.07 14.04
C ILE A 180 3.69 -8.10 13.69
N THR A 181 4.10 -7.30 12.72
CA THR A 181 5.52 -7.22 12.34
C THR A 181 5.85 -5.87 11.74
N GLY A 182 7.08 -5.44 11.94
CA GLY A 182 7.63 -4.23 11.35
C GLY A 182 9.15 -4.34 11.22
N GLN A 183 9.71 -3.56 10.30
CA GLN A 183 11.16 -3.47 10.08
C GLN A 183 11.68 -2.13 10.61
N SER A 184 12.90 -2.09 11.15
CA SER A 184 13.54 -0.86 11.62
C SER A 184 12.64 -0.11 12.61
N TRP A 185 12.16 1.06 12.25
CA TRP A 185 11.21 1.86 13.03
C TRP A 185 9.91 1.09 13.34
N GLY A 186 9.38 0.35 12.38
CA GLY A 186 8.24 -0.53 12.59
C GLY A 186 8.54 -1.67 13.57
N GLY A 187 9.79 -2.16 13.64
CA GLY A 187 10.23 -3.15 14.61
C GLY A 187 10.20 -2.60 16.05
N TYR A 188 10.68 -1.37 16.24
CA TYR A 188 10.55 -0.68 17.52
C TYR A 188 9.07 -0.54 17.95
N GLN A 189 8.22 -0.12 17.04
CA GLN A 189 6.79 0.04 17.29
C GLN A 189 6.10 -1.29 17.61
N SER A 190 6.44 -2.36 16.89
CA SER A 190 5.94 -3.72 17.18
C SER A 190 6.31 -4.13 18.61
N SER A 191 7.56 -3.93 18.99
CA SER A 191 8.05 -4.23 20.35
C SER A 191 7.31 -3.44 21.42
N TYR A 192 6.96 -2.18 21.16
CA TYR A 192 6.15 -1.38 22.07
C TYR A 192 4.70 -1.91 22.15
N ILE A 193 4.08 -2.19 21.01
CA ILE A 193 2.66 -2.59 20.94
C ILE A 193 2.41 -3.87 21.76
N ILE A 194 3.30 -4.87 21.68
CA ILE A 194 3.14 -6.12 22.43
C ILE A 194 3.28 -5.95 23.95
N THR A 195 3.82 -4.80 24.42
CA THR A 195 3.85 -4.50 25.86
C THR A 195 2.55 -3.90 26.40
N VAL A 196 1.70 -3.38 25.51
CA VAL A 196 0.46 -2.67 25.90
C VAL A 196 -0.83 -3.41 25.51
N THR A 197 -0.73 -4.53 24.78
CA THR A 197 -1.88 -5.35 24.43
C THR A 197 -1.50 -6.82 24.19
N ASN A 198 -2.44 -7.73 24.50
CA ASN A 198 -2.33 -9.18 24.23
C ASN A 198 -3.15 -9.60 22.97
N MET A 199 -3.48 -8.66 22.11
CA MET A 199 -4.32 -8.90 20.93
C MET A 199 -3.64 -9.77 19.88
N PHE A 200 -2.32 -9.73 19.79
CA PHE A 200 -1.54 -10.38 18.75
C PHE A 200 -1.05 -11.76 19.18
N ALA A 201 -1.18 -12.74 18.29
CA ALA A 201 -0.74 -14.11 18.51
C ALA A 201 0.77 -14.28 18.27
N ALA A 202 1.38 -13.38 17.45
CA ALA A 202 2.81 -13.33 17.16
C ALA A 202 3.21 -11.90 16.72
#